data_47bdeff215ddbb1170e46d366a418a22
#
_entry.id   47bdeff215ddbb1170e46d366a418a22
#
_cell.length_a   1.000
_cell.length_b   1.000
_cell.length_c   1.000
_cell.angle_alpha   90.00
_cell.angle_beta   90.00
_cell.angle_gamma   90.00
#
_symmetry.space_group_name_H-M   'P 1'
#
loop_
_entity.id
_entity.type
_entity.pdbx_description
1 polymer ?
#
loop_
_entity_poly.entity_id
_entity_poly.type
_entity_poly.pdbx_seq_one_letter_code
_entity_poly.pdbx_strand_id
1 'polypeptide(L)'
;TGSGAQNRDEEIMGHKPFLVIADYLTRNGIAVLRCDDRGTAASQGDYASATNEDFAKATEAALNYLRSRKEINTRKIGIIGHSCGGTIAFDIAAKDPNISFIISLAGAAVRGDSLMLKQVELISKSQGMPDPVWQTMKPSVRHRYSLLQQTAKSSDEIRKEVYADVTRTMSAEQLKNLNTVQQLSAQIN
;
A
#
# COMPACT_ATOMS: atom_id res chain seq x y z
N THR A 1 -7.88 -2.99 -2.31
CA THR A 1 -7.82 -1.61 -1.81
C THR A 1 -6.40 -1.06 -1.86
N GLY A 2 -6.23 0.27 -1.75
CA GLY A 2 -4.93 0.93 -1.70
C GLY A 2 -4.25 0.83 -0.34
N SER A 3 -3.14 1.58 -0.15
CA SER A 3 -2.40 1.63 1.10
C SER A 3 -3.23 2.28 2.23
N GLY A 4 -3.02 1.82 3.45
CA GLY A 4 -3.78 2.22 4.63
C GLY A 4 -4.83 1.18 5.00
N ALA A 5 -5.35 1.24 6.24
CA ALA A 5 -6.41 0.37 6.72
C ALA A 5 -7.73 0.74 6.03
N GLN A 6 -8.11 -0.03 5.01
CA GLN A 6 -9.27 0.27 4.16
C GLN A 6 -10.42 -0.72 4.39
N ASN A 7 -11.65 -0.20 4.44
CA ASN A 7 -12.82 -1.06 4.33
C ASN A 7 -13.02 -1.50 2.85
N ARG A 8 -13.92 -2.44 2.64
CA ARG A 8 -14.22 -3.03 1.32
C ARG A 8 -14.67 -2.03 0.24
N ASP A 9 -15.02 -0.82 0.63
CA ASP A 9 -15.49 0.26 -0.24
C ASP A 9 -14.37 1.24 -0.58
N GLU A 10 -13.22 1.16 0.13
CA GLU A 10 -12.14 2.15 0.11
C GLU A 10 -12.71 3.56 0.35
N GLU A 11 -13.45 3.67 1.46
CA GLU A 11 -14.16 4.90 1.77
C GLU A 11 -13.21 6.02 2.17
N ILE A 12 -13.22 7.10 1.39
CA ILE A 12 -12.41 8.29 1.65
C ILE A 12 -13.27 9.56 1.43
N MET A 13 -13.30 10.45 2.39
CA MET A 13 -14.05 11.71 2.32
C MET A 13 -15.53 11.54 1.90
N GLY A 14 -16.17 10.44 2.34
CA GLY A 14 -17.56 10.11 1.98
C GLY A 14 -17.75 9.46 0.61
N HIS A 15 -16.68 9.29 -0.18
CA HIS A 15 -16.70 8.54 -1.43
C HIS A 15 -16.40 7.07 -1.20
N LYS A 16 -17.09 6.19 -1.96
CA LYS A 16 -16.97 4.73 -1.88
C LYS A 16 -16.70 4.14 -3.27
N PRO A 17 -15.49 4.35 -3.82
CA PRO A 17 -15.20 3.99 -5.21
C PRO A 17 -15.43 2.52 -5.52
N PHE A 18 -15.03 1.60 -4.64
CA PHE A 18 -15.25 0.17 -4.86
C PHE A 18 -16.71 -0.26 -4.71
N LEU A 19 -17.53 0.46 -3.94
CA LEU A 19 -18.98 0.23 -3.94
C LEU A 19 -19.57 0.59 -5.30
N VAL A 20 -19.19 1.74 -5.86
CA VAL A 20 -19.67 2.22 -7.17
C VAL A 20 -19.27 1.24 -8.28
N ILE A 21 -18.00 0.80 -8.30
CA ILE A 21 -17.50 -0.19 -9.27
C ILE A 21 -18.28 -1.51 -9.14
N ALA A 22 -18.47 -2.00 -7.91
CA ALA A 22 -19.16 -3.25 -7.67
C ALA A 22 -20.64 -3.19 -8.08
N ASP A 23 -21.34 -2.10 -7.76
CA ASP A 23 -22.74 -1.90 -8.17
C ASP A 23 -22.86 -1.90 -9.70
N TYR A 24 -22.01 -1.16 -10.40
CA TYR A 24 -22.02 -1.13 -11.86
C TYR A 24 -21.75 -2.51 -12.47
N LEU A 25 -20.73 -3.22 -12.01
CA LEU A 25 -20.36 -4.53 -12.54
C LEU A 25 -21.46 -5.57 -12.29
N THR A 26 -22.04 -5.58 -11.08
CA THR A 26 -23.10 -6.55 -10.74
C THR A 26 -24.39 -6.31 -11.54
N ARG A 27 -24.76 -5.07 -11.80
CA ARG A 27 -25.87 -4.72 -12.69
C ARG A 27 -25.63 -5.18 -14.14
N ASN A 28 -24.36 -5.36 -14.53
CA ASN A 28 -23.97 -5.87 -15.85
C ASN A 28 -23.63 -7.37 -15.85
N GLY A 29 -24.07 -8.12 -14.83
CA GLY A 29 -23.95 -9.59 -14.79
C GLY A 29 -22.57 -10.11 -14.37
N ILE A 30 -21.72 -9.27 -13.75
CA ILE A 30 -20.41 -9.65 -13.25
C ILE A 30 -20.46 -9.71 -11.72
N ALA A 31 -20.30 -10.89 -11.15
CA ALA A 31 -20.23 -11.05 -9.70
C ALA A 31 -18.98 -10.36 -9.13
N VAL A 32 -19.11 -9.67 -8.01
CA VAL A 32 -18.01 -8.97 -7.33
C VAL A 32 -17.95 -9.38 -5.87
N LEU A 33 -16.78 -9.84 -5.44
CA LEU A 33 -16.45 -10.06 -4.03
C LEU A 33 -15.53 -8.94 -3.57
N ARG A 34 -15.85 -8.31 -2.44
CA ARG A 34 -15.05 -7.27 -1.79
C ARG A 34 -14.86 -7.63 -0.33
N CYS A 35 -13.65 -7.45 0.17
CA CYS A 35 -13.28 -7.75 1.55
C CYS A 35 -12.75 -6.48 2.23
N ASP A 36 -13.00 -6.37 3.53
CA ASP A 36 -12.29 -5.39 4.36
C ASP A 36 -10.85 -5.86 4.58
N ASP A 37 -9.91 -4.95 4.66
CA ASP A 37 -8.53 -5.28 4.97
C ASP A 37 -8.42 -5.94 6.34
N ARG A 38 -7.39 -6.77 6.51
CA ARG A 38 -7.07 -7.42 7.78
C ARG A 38 -7.05 -6.39 8.91
N GLY A 39 -7.76 -6.67 10.01
CA GLY A 39 -7.85 -5.78 11.18
C GLY A 39 -8.66 -4.50 10.96
N THR A 40 -9.46 -4.42 9.88
CA THR A 40 -10.26 -3.24 9.54
C THR A 40 -11.73 -3.61 9.43
N ALA A 41 -12.62 -2.71 9.84
CA ALA A 41 -14.07 -2.85 9.79
C ALA A 41 -14.55 -4.20 10.37
N ALA A 42 -15.07 -5.12 9.54
CA ALA A 42 -15.55 -6.43 9.97
C ALA A 42 -14.50 -7.54 9.92
N SER A 43 -13.31 -7.27 9.34
CA SER A 43 -12.24 -8.26 9.26
C SER A 43 -11.41 -8.31 10.53
N GLN A 44 -11.08 -9.53 10.95
CA GLN A 44 -10.23 -9.76 12.11
C GLN A 44 -8.75 -9.65 11.79
N GLY A 45 -7.91 -9.58 12.83
CA GLY A 45 -6.46 -9.52 12.73
C GLY A 45 -5.92 -8.16 13.13
N ASP A 46 -4.67 -7.91 12.76
CA ASP A 46 -3.98 -6.66 13.02
C ASP A 46 -3.43 -6.09 11.71
N TYR A 47 -3.86 -4.88 11.36
CA TYR A 47 -3.38 -4.18 10.18
C TYR A 47 -1.93 -3.70 10.34
N ALA A 48 -1.56 -3.22 11.54
CA ALA A 48 -0.27 -2.57 11.75
C ALA A 48 0.93 -3.51 11.58
N SER A 49 0.74 -4.80 11.83
CA SER A 49 1.76 -5.83 11.64
C SER A 49 1.68 -6.54 10.28
N ALA A 50 0.66 -6.24 9.47
CA ALA A 50 0.44 -6.94 8.20
C ALA A 50 1.42 -6.49 7.11
N THR A 51 1.90 -7.45 6.35
CA THR A 51 2.76 -7.26 5.18
C THR A 51 1.96 -7.39 3.88
N ASN A 52 2.54 -7.00 2.75
CA ASN A 52 1.94 -7.25 1.43
C ASN A 52 1.67 -8.74 1.19
N GLU A 53 2.50 -9.63 1.75
CA GLU A 53 2.27 -11.07 1.66
C GLU A 53 1.03 -11.51 2.44
N ASP A 54 0.74 -10.91 3.59
CA ASP A 54 -0.47 -11.20 4.36
C ASP A 54 -1.73 -10.72 3.62
N PHE A 55 -1.68 -9.58 2.95
CA PHE A 55 -2.78 -9.11 2.08
C PHE A 55 -2.94 -9.97 0.84
N ALA A 56 -1.84 -10.47 0.26
CA ALA A 56 -1.91 -11.44 -0.85
C ALA A 56 -2.59 -12.73 -0.41
N LYS A 57 -2.23 -13.30 0.74
CA LYS A 57 -2.88 -14.50 1.32
C LYS A 57 -4.37 -14.28 1.58
N ALA A 58 -4.76 -13.10 2.08
CA ALA A 58 -6.17 -12.76 2.28
C ALA A 58 -6.94 -12.70 0.93
N THR A 59 -6.31 -12.15 -0.10
CA THR A 59 -6.88 -12.11 -1.45
C THR A 59 -6.98 -13.52 -2.06
N GLU A 60 -5.97 -14.36 -1.88
CA GLU A 60 -6.00 -15.78 -2.31
C GLU A 60 -7.13 -16.56 -1.61
N ALA A 61 -7.37 -16.30 -0.33
CA ALA A 61 -8.50 -16.90 0.38
C ALA A 61 -9.85 -16.45 -0.23
N ALA A 62 -9.99 -15.18 -0.59
CA ALA A 62 -11.18 -14.67 -1.29
C ALA A 62 -11.36 -15.29 -2.69
N LEU A 63 -10.26 -15.49 -3.44
CA LEU A 63 -10.28 -16.19 -4.72
C LEU A 63 -10.73 -17.65 -4.57
N ASN A 64 -10.23 -18.35 -3.55
CA ASN A 64 -10.63 -19.73 -3.25
C ASN A 64 -12.10 -19.82 -2.86
N TYR A 65 -12.60 -18.84 -2.12
CA TYR A 65 -14.04 -18.75 -1.85
C TYR A 65 -14.85 -18.60 -3.15
N LEU A 66 -14.48 -17.68 -4.04
CA LEU A 66 -15.16 -17.55 -5.35
C LEU A 66 -15.13 -18.85 -6.16
N ARG A 67 -14.00 -19.55 -6.17
CA ARG A 67 -13.83 -20.83 -6.88
C ARG A 67 -14.70 -21.95 -6.30
N SER A 68 -15.07 -21.88 -5.04
CA SER A 68 -15.96 -22.83 -4.39
C SER A 68 -17.45 -22.61 -4.72
N ARG A 69 -17.81 -21.48 -5.30
CA ARG A 69 -19.19 -21.10 -5.58
C ARG A 69 -19.64 -21.68 -6.91
N LYS A 70 -20.78 -22.39 -6.92
CA LYS A 70 -21.34 -23.08 -8.11
C LYS A 70 -21.81 -22.11 -9.18
N GLU A 71 -22.23 -20.90 -8.80
CA GLU A 71 -22.71 -19.84 -9.68
C GLU A 71 -21.59 -19.07 -10.38
N ILE A 72 -20.34 -19.28 -9.98
CA ILE A 72 -19.18 -18.56 -10.53
C ILE A 72 -18.48 -19.39 -11.61
N ASN A 73 -18.24 -18.75 -12.76
CA ASN A 73 -17.41 -19.33 -13.79
C ASN A 73 -15.92 -19.18 -13.40
N THR A 74 -15.34 -20.27 -12.89
CA THR A 74 -13.96 -20.30 -12.38
C THR A 74 -12.89 -19.98 -13.43
N ARG A 75 -13.22 -20.07 -14.73
CA ARG A 75 -12.33 -19.71 -15.84
C ARG A 75 -12.38 -18.22 -16.20
N LYS A 76 -13.18 -17.41 -15.49
CA LYS A 76 -13.37 -15.98 -15.73
C LYS A 76 -13.26 -15.16 -14.44
N ILE A 77 -12.35 -15.57 -13.56
CA ILE A 77 -12.07 -14.84 -12.33
C ILE A 77 -10.86 -13.92 -12.56
N GLY A 78 -10.98 -12.67 -12.16
CA GLY A 78 -9.92 -11.68 -12.21
C GLY A 78 -9.85 -10.87 -10.93
N ILE A 79 -8.87 -9.98 -10.84
CA ILE A 79 -8.61 -9.11 -9.69
C ILE A 79 -8.65 -7.66 -10.13
N ILE A 80 -9.37 -6.82 -9.39
CA ILE A 80 -9.29 -5.36 -9.50
C ILE A 80 -8.54 -4.86 -8.26
N GLY A 81 -7.43 -4.17 -8.45
CA GLY A 81 -6.63 -3.62 -7.36
C GLY A 81 -6.29 -2.15 -7.58
N HIS A 82 -6.41 -1.35 -6.51
CA HIS A 82 -6.02 0.06 -6.51
C HIS A 82 -4.67 0.23 -5.81
N SER A 83 -3.77 1.02 -6.38
CA SER A 83 -2.48 1.38 -5.77
C SER A 83 -1.71 0.13 -5.27
N CYS A 84 -1.51 -0.04 -3.97
CA CYS A 84 -0.90 -1.23 -3.37
C CYS A 84 -1.65 -2.53 -3.75
N GLY A 85 -2.99 -2.50 -3.78
CA GLY A 85 -3.80 -3.64 -4.23
C GLY A 85 -3.56 -4.04 -5.68
N GLY A 86 -3.20 -3.09 -6.55
CA GLY A 86 -2.77 -3.38 -7.92
C GLY A 86 -1.44 -4.13 -7.96
N THR A 87 -0.48 -3.76 -7.11
CA THR A 87 0.80 -4.48 -6.96
C THR A 87 0.57 -5.91 -6.45
N ILE A 88 -0.28 -6.08 -5.43
CA ILE A 88 -0.67 -7.39 -4.90
C ILE A 88 -1.33 -8.25 -5.98
N ALA A 89 -2.19 -7.66 -6.81
CA ALA A 89 -2.83 -8.37 -7.91
C ALA A 89 -1.80 -8.92 -8.93
N PHE A 90 -0.74 -8.17 -9.24
CA PHE A 90 0.35 -8.65 -10.09
C PHE A 90 1.11 -9.82 -9.44
N ASP A 91 1.43 -9.73 -8.15
CA ASP A 91 2.13 -10.78 -7.43
C ASP A 91 1.34 -12.10 -7.39
N ILE A 92 0.03 -12.01 -7.19
CA ILE A 92 -0.86 -13.19 -7.20
C ILE A 92 -0.94 -13.79 -8.61
N ALA A 93 -1.18 -12.97 -9.63
CA ALA A 93 -1.32 -13.47 -11.00
C ALA A 93 -0.02 -14.05 -11.56
N ALA A 94 1.14 -13.59 -11.09
CA ALA A 94 2.43 -14.18 -11.46
C ALA A 94 2.59 -15.62 -10.93
N LYS A 95 1.85 -15.99 -9.87
CA LYS A 95 1.92 -17.31 -9.21
C LYS A 95 0.71 -18.20 -9.55
N ASP A 96 -0.43 -17.61 -9.92
CA ASP A 96 -1.69 -18.32 -10.17
C ASP A 96 -2.14 -18.16 -11.63
N PRO A 97 -1.88 -19.16 -12.49
CA PRO A 97 -2.25 -19.12 -13.91
C PRO A 97 -3.77 -19.15 -14.16
N ASN A 98 -4.58 -19.37 -13.12
CA ASN A 98 -6.04 -19.37 -13.22
C ASN A 98 -6.64 -17.96 -13.03
N ILE A 99 -5.84 -16.94 -12.83
CA ILE A 99 -6.29 -15.55 -12.89
C ILE A 99 -6.42 -15.15 -14.35
N SER A 100 -7.65 -14.89 -14.80
CA SER A 100 -7.95 -14.63 -16.19
C SER A 100 -7.63 -13.22 -16.65
N PHE A 101 -7.69 -12.25 -15.74
CA PHE A 101 -7.38 -10.83 -15.99
C PHE A 101 -7.07 -10.07 -14.73
N ILE A 102 -6.39 -8.94 -14.88
CA ILE A 102 -6.15 -7.95 -13.83
C ILE A 102 -6.62 -6.59 -14.33
N ILE A 103 -7.26 -5.83 -13.46
CA ILE A 103 -7.51 -4.40 -13.65
C ILE A 103 -6.72 -3.66 -12.57
N SER A 104 -5.65 -3.01 -12.97
CA SER A 104 -4.80 -2.22 -12.06
C SER A 104 -5.19 -0.74 -12.15
N LEU A 105 -5.72 -0.22 -11.06
CA LEU A 105 -6.05 1.18 -10.89
C LEU A 105 -4.88 1.87 -10.16
N ALA A 106 -4.02 2.55 -10.90
CA ALA A 106 -2.82 3.20 -10.37
C ALA A 106 -1.88 2.27 -9.57
N GLY A 107 -1.88 0.97 -9.85
CA GLY A 107 -0.94 0.01 -9.27
C GLY A 107 0.44 0.14 -9.91
N ALA A 108 1.49 0.06 -9.10
CA ALA A 108 2.85 0.21 -9.57
C ALA A 108 3.44 -1.14 -10.04
N ALA A 109 3.97 -1.16 -11.25
CA ALA A 109 4.71 -2.30 -11.81
C ALA A 109 6.23 -2.04 -11.84
N VAL A 110 6.73 -1.30 -10.85
CA VAL A 110 8.15 -0.98 -10.68
C VAL A 110 8.58 -1.31 -9.25
N ARG A 111 9.89 -1.44 -9.04
CA ARG A 111 10.44 -1.70 -7.71
C ARG A 111 9.97 -0.65 -6.70
N GLY A 112 9.63 -1.08 -5.49
CA GLY A 112 9.08 -0.22 -4.43
C GLY A 112 10.01 0.94 -4.04
N ASP A 113 11.32 0.74 -3.99
CA ASP A 113 12.30 1.79 -3.72
C ASP A 113 12.28 2.90 -4.79
N SER A 114 12.19 2.51 -6.06
CA SER A 114 12.11 3.44 -7.19
C SER A 114 10.78 4.19 -7.20
N LEU A 115 9.68 3.48 -6.92
CA LEU A 115 8.36 4.08 -6.76
C LEU A 115 8.36 5.13 -5.65
N MET A 116 8.82 4.77 -4.45
CA MET A 116 8.81 5.66 -3.30
C MET A 116 9.71 6.88 -3.52
N LEU A 117 10.88 6.70 -4.13
CA LEU A 117 11.75 7.83 -4.48
C LEU A 117 11.06 8.81 -5.43
N LYS A 118 10.35 8.28 -6.45
CA LYS A 118 9.61 9.11 -7.40
C LYS A 118 8.39 9.79 -6.78
N GLN A 119 7.69 9.10 -5.90
CA GLN A 119 6.55 9.63 -5.17
C GLN A 119 6.95 10.79 -4.26
N VAL A 120 8.03 10.63 -3.48
CA VAL A 120 8.58 11.73 -2.65
C VAL A 120 8.97 12.93 -3.51
N GLU A 121 9.62 12.71 -4.65
CA GLU A 121 9.95 13.76 -5.60
C GLU A 121 8.72 14.56 -6.04
N LEU A 122 7.70 13.85 -6.54
CA LEU A 122 6.50 14.48 -7.10
C LEU A 122 5.69 15.23 -6.04
N ILE A 123 5.52 14.63 -4.85
CA ILE A 123 4.82 15.27 -3.74
C ILE A 123 5.57 16.51 -3.27
N SER A 124 6.89 16.42 -3.05
CA SER A 124 7.69 17.57 -2.61
C SER A 124 7.64 18.73 -3.62
N LYS A 125 7.73 18.43 -4.91
CA LYS A 125 7.61 19.44 -5.97
C LYS A 125 6.21 20.06 -6.04
N SER A 126 5.15 19.27 -5.87
CA SER A 126 3.78 19.80 -5.83
C SER A 126 3.53 20.69 -4.62
N GLN A 127 4.29 20.53 -3.55
CA GLN A 127 4.29 21.37 -2.36
C GLN A 127 5.23 22.58 -2.46
N GLY A 128 5.80 22.84 -3.65
CA GLY A 128 6.62 24.00 -3.93
C GLY A 128 8.13 23.82 -3.73
N MET A 129 8.61 22.59 -3.53
CA MET A 129 10.07 22.34 -3.41
C MET A 129 10.78 22.64 -4.75
N PRO A 130 11.77 23.56 -4.76
CA PRO A 130 12.55 23.85 -5.97
C PRO A 130 13.40 22.63 -6.41
N ASP A 131 13.59 22.46 -7.70
CA ASP A 131 14.36 21.35 -8.26
C ASP A 131 15.80 21.23 -7.72
N PRO A 132 16.58 22.32 -7.58
CA PRO A 132 17.92 22.23 -6.98
C PRO A 132 17.90 21.69 -5.54
N VAL A 133 16.90 22.03 -4.75
CA VAL A 133 16.73 21.53 -3.37
C VAL A 133 16.47 20.03 -3.39
N TRP A 134 15.56 19.57 -4.28
CA TRP A 134 15.31 18.14 -4.47
C TRP A 134 16.59 17.39 -4.87
N GLN A 135 17.36 17.88 -5.83
CA GLN A 135 18.60 17.23 -6.27
C GLN A 135 19.62 17.06 -5.13
N THR A 136 19.65 17.99 -4.18
CA THR A 136 20.50 17.91 -3.00
C THR A 136 19.99 16.85 -2.01
N MET A 137 18.66 16.71 -1.85
CA MET A 137 18.04 15.77 -0.92
C MET A 137 17.95 14.34 -1.46
N LYS A 138 17.83 14.18 -2.76
CA LYS A 138 17.59 12.90 -3.44
C LYS A 138 18.57 11.78 -3.04
N PRO A 139 19.90 12.02 -2.91
CA PRO A 139 20.83 10.97 -2.48
C PRO A 139 20.53 10.44 -1.06
N SER A 140 20.19 11.33 -0.11
CA SER A 140 19.81 10.92 1.25
C SER A 140 18.51 10.12 1.28
N VAL A 141 17.50 10.55 0.53
CA VAL A 141 16.23 9.80 0.40
C VAL A 141 16.48 8.42 -0.20
N ARG A 142 17.30 8.32 -1.26
CA ARG A 142 17.68 7.03 -1.86
C ARG A 142 18.42 6.14 -0.88
N HIS A 143 19.34 6.70 -0.12
CA HIS A 143 20.09 5.96 0.90
C HIS A 143 19.15 5.36 1.95
N ARG A 144 18.16 6.10 2.45
CA ARG A 144 17.16 5.57 3.40
C ARG A 144 16.41 4.37 2.86
N TYR A 145 15.98 4.40 1.60
CA TYR A 145 15.34 3.23 0.99
C TYR A 145 16.29 2.06 0.79
N SER A 146 17.60 2.30 0.57
CA SER A 146 18.57 1.21 0.51
C SER A 146 18.81 0.54 1.86
N LEU A 147 18.66 1.27 2.97
CA LEU A 147 18.74 0.67 4.31
C LEU A 147 17.63 -0.36 4.56
N LEU A 148 16.41 -0.11 4.04
CA LEU A 148 15.28 -1.04 4.15
C LEU A 148 15.48 -2.37 3.41
N GLN A 149 16.46 -2.45 2.51
CA GLN A 149 16.79 -3.67 1.76
C GLN A 149 17.85 -4.53 2.47
N GLN A 150 18.38 -4.09 3.60
CA GLN A 150 19.42 -4.80 4.36
C GLN A 150 18.81 -5.89 5.24
N THR A 151 18.51 -7.04 4.64
CA THR A 151 17.87 -8.18 5.33
C THR A 151 18.71 -8.80 6.44
N ALA A 152 20.02 -8.47 6.51
CA ALA A 152 20.92 -8.94 7.57
C ALA A 152 20.79 -8.15 8.87
N LYS A 153 20.13 -6.98 8.84
CA LYS A 153 19.92 -6.12 10.01
C LYS A 153 18.52 -6.33 10.58
N SER A 154 18.38 -6.22 11.88
CA SER A 154 17.08 -6.19 12.55
C SER A 154 16.32 -4.90 12.21
N SER A 155 15.01 -4.92 12.34
CA SER A 155 14.16 -3.75 12.15
C SER A 155 14.55 -2.58 13.05
N ASP A 156 15.02 -2.85 14.28
CA ASP A 156 15.47 -1.83 15.22
C ASP A 156 16.78 -1.16 14.80
N GLU A 157 17.72 -1.93 14.25
CA GLU A 157 18.97 -1.38 13.71
C GLU A 157 18.68 -0.48 12.50
N ILE A 158 17.85 -0.95 11.58
CA ILE A 158 17.42 -0.17 10.41
C ILE A 158 16.72 1.12 10.85
N ARG A 159 15.80 1.04 11.82
CA ARG A 159 15.09 2.20 12.37
C ARG A 159 16.04 3.25 12.95
N LYS A 160 17.02 2.81 13.73
CA LYS A 160 18.06 3.70 14.31
C LYS A 160 18.88 4.39 13.21
N GLU A 161 19.30 3.67 12.18
CA GLU A 161 20.07 4.24 11.07
C GLU A 161 19.25 5.24 10.25
N VAL A 162 18.00 4.89 9.92
CA VAL A 162 17.09 5.81 9.23
C VAL A 162 16.85 7.06 10.07
N TYR A 163 16.62 6.92 11.37
CA TYR A 163 16.43 8.05 12.26
C TYR A 163 17.68 8.95 12.32
N ALA A 164 18.87 8.38 12.43
CA ALA A 164 20.14 9.12 12.42
C ALA A 164 20.36 9.86 11.08
N ASP A 165 20.01 9.25 9.95
CA ASP A 165 20.11 9.90 8.64
C ASP A 165 19.11 11.07 8.49
N VAL A 166 17.88 10.87 8.94
CA VAL A 166 16.84 11.92 8.90
C VAL A 166 17.26 13.10 9.78
N THR A 167 17.65 12.85 11.02
CA THR A 167 17.99 13.91 11.98
C THR A 167 19.23 14.69 11.59
N ARG A 168 20.21 14.07 10.94
CA ARG A 168 21.40 14.73 10.41
C ARG A 168 21.07 15.80 9.34
N THR A 169 20.00 15.62 8.61
CA THR A 169 19.58 16.50 7.50
C THR A 169 18.51 17.53 7.89
N MET A 170 18.03 17.49 9.13
CA MET A 170 16.98 18.39 9.63
C MET A 170 17.54 19.62 10.32
N SER A 171 16.83 20.75 10.22
CA SER A 171 17.09 21.92 11.04
C SER A 171 16.67 21.70 12.51
N ALA A 172 17.17 22.52 13.42
CA ALA A 172 16.78 22.45 14.84
C ALA A 172 15.27 22.62 15.05
N GLU A 173 14.62 23.46 14.26
CA GLU A 173 13.17 23.66 14.28
C GLU A 173 12.40 22.43 13.79
N GLN A 174 12.84 21.81 12.69
CA GLN A 174 12.26 20.57 12.18
C GLN A 174 12.42 19.41 13.17
N LEU A 175 13.57 19.30 13.84
CA LEU A 175 13.80 18.31 14.90
C LEU A 175 12.86 18.52 16.08
N LYS A 176 12.62 19.76 16.51
CA LYS A 176 11.65 20.07 17.56
C LYS A 176 10.24 19.64 17.20
N ASN A 177 9.81 19.90 15.97
CA ASN A 177 8.51 19.50 15.47
C ASN A 177 8.37 17.97 15.35
N LEU A 178 9.42 17.26 14.91
CA LEU A 178 9.44 15.80 14.84
C LEU A 178 9.28 15.17 16.24
N ASN A 179 10.01 15.67 17.24
CA ASN A 179 9.90 15.19 18.62
C ASN A 179 8.49 15.43 19.18
N THR A 180 7.86 16.56 18.86
CA THR A 180 6.49 16.85 19.26
C THR A 180 5.50 15.85 18.63
N VAL A 181 5.64 15.55 17.34
CA VAL A 181 4.80 14.55 16.65
C VAL A 181 4.99 13.16 17.24
N GLN A 182 6.23 12.76 17.56
CA GLN A 182 6.51 11.47 18.21
C GLN A 182 5.89 11.38 19.60
N GLN A 183 5.96 12.45 20.41
CA GLN A 183 5.32 12.53 21.73
C GLN A 183 3.81 12.44 21.63
N LEU A 184 3.18 13.13 20.66
CA LEU A 184 1.74 13.04 20.42
C LEU A 184 1.32 11.63 19.96
N SER A 185 2.08 10.99 19.09
CA SER A 185 1.81 9.62 18.64
C SER A 185 1.90 8.60 19.78
N ALA A 186 2.83 8.81 20.73
CA ALA A 186 2.97 7.95 21.91
C ALA A 186 1.86 8.14 22.97
N GLN A 187 1.11 9.25 22.90
CA GLN A 187 -0.03 9.51 23.80
C GLN A 187 -1.37 8.99 23.26
N ILE A 188 -1.43 8.63 21.96
CA ILE A 188 -2.64 8.14 21.28
C ILE A 188 -2.69 6.61 21.24
N ASN A 189 -1.58 5.92 21.50
CA ASN A 189 -1.48 4.47 21.65
C ASN A 189 -1.46 4.07 23.12
#